data_871447246bba63324e1f7abe02448937
#
_entry.id   871447246bba63324e1f7abe02448937
#
_cell.length_a   1.000
_cell.length_b   1.000
_cell.length_c   1.000
_cell.angle_alpha   90.00
_cell.angle_beta   90.00
_cell.angle_gamma   90.00
#
_symmetry.space_group_name_H-M   'P 1'
#
loop_
_entity.id
_entity.type
_entity.pdbx_description
1 polymer ?
#
loop_
_entity_poly.entity_id
_entity_poly.type
_entity_poly.pdbx_seq_one_letter_code
_entity_poly.pdbx_strand_id
1 'polypeptide(L)'
;MHTISEKRLLMLKPCEILPNLERARKDFDSYDIRILAKSISLYGIIEPLTVRKCENGRYELISGERRLKAAILAGIRRVPCIVHSIDRKTAMIYSAIENIQRKDLNFFEQAKAIERLIEEYSLLKSEISVNLAISEKQLEDKLSLLRYDNESMKRILLFSLSEEQALEILKLPIIYRNEALDAVISEEMSLKETKEYVKRVLSPNDKKESSEEKPKEIPKEILPHRKYIIGDMRLFYNSLSKLLQTLTNSGIETTLKKSESDKYIEYRIRILKSQNEKNTAEQLKIC
;
A
#
# COMPACT_ATOMS: atom_id res chain seq x y z
N MET A 1 4.62 9.90 32.71
CA MET A 1 4.02 11.26 32.71
C MET A 1 4.31 11.90 31.37
N HIS A 2 3.36 11.87 30.42
CA HIS A 2 3.50 12.62 29.17
C HIS A 2 3.29 14.10 29.48
N THR A 3 4.36 14.85 29.50
CA THR A 3 4.30 16.31 29.56
C THR A 3 3.52 16.77 28.34
N ILE A 4 2.36 17.39 28.55
CA ILE A 4 1.58 18.00 27.46
C ILE A 4 2.50 19.03 26.82
N SER A 5 3.02 18.72 25.62
CA SER A 5 3.86 19.64 24.86
C SER A 5 3.07 20.91 24.61
N GLU A 6 3.55 22.06 25.09
CA GLU A 6 2.96 23.35 24.76
C GLU A 6 2.95 23.52 23.23
N LYS A 7 1.76 23.54 22.66
CA LYS A 7 1.55 23.82 21.24
C LYS A 7 1.39 25.32 21.06
N ARG A 8 2.26 25.95 20.28
CA ARG A 8 2.17 27.38 19.96
C ARG A 8 2.06 27.57 18.46
N LEU A 9 1.08 28.38 18.04
CA LEU A 9 0.98 28.80 16.65
C LEU A 9 1.89 30.00 16.41
N LEU A 10 2.86 29.87 15.52
CA LEU A 10 3.80 30.94 15.16
C LEU A 10 3.85 31.13 13.64
N MET A 11 4.12 32.37 13.22
CA MET A 11 4.38 32.72 11.82
C MET A 11 5.88 32.70 11.58
N LEU A 12 6.43 31.63 11.00
CA LEU A 12 7.86 31.44 10.75
C LEU A 12 8.22 31.78 9.31
N LYS A 13 9.48 32.19 9.08
CA LYS A 13 10.01 32.30 7.73
C LYS A 13 10.37 30.89 7.20
N PRO A 14 10.08 30.55 5.93
CA PRO A 14 10.46 29.25 5.35
C PRO A 14 11.93 28.89 5.53
N CYS A 15 12.84 29.88 5.48
CA CYS A 15 14.29 29.67 5.66
C CYS A 15 14.71 29.31 7.11
N GLU A 16 13.83 29.54 8.10
CA GLU A 16 14.06 29.16 9.49
C GLU A 16 13.69 27.68 9.76
N ILE A 17 13.01 27.03 8.78
CA ILE A 17 12.50 25.67 8.90
C ILE A 17 13.43 24.73 8.13
N LEU A 18 14.09 23.83 8.87
CA LEU A 18 14.91 22.77 8.31
C LEU A 18 14.04 21.63 7.82
N PRO A 19 14.24 21.12 6.59
CA PRO A 19 13.55 19.93 6.12
C PRO A 19 13.98 18.72 6.96
N ASN A 20 13.09 17.73 7.08
CA ASN A 20 13.43 16.44 7.67
C ASN A 20 14.26 15.63 6.67
N LEU A 21 15.58 15.56 6.88
CA LEU A 21 16.54 14.91 5.97
C LEU A 21 16.35 13.40 5.86
N GLU A 22 15.79 12.75 6.89
CA GLU A 22 15.60 11.29 6.91
C GLU A 22 14.36 10.84 6.12
N ARG A 23 13.47 11.78 5.78
CA ARG A 23 12.18 11.51 5.11
C ARG A 23 11.92 12.31 3.86
N ALA A 24 12.90 13.03 3.37
CA ALA A 24 12.75 13.73 2.10
C ALA A 24 12.37 12.70 1.03
N ARG A 25 11.05 12.59 0.73
CA ARG A 25 10.60 11.86 -0.47
C ARG A 25 11.36 12.46 -1.63
N LYS A 26 12.17 11.65 -2.30
CA LYS A 26 12.99 12.10 -3.44
C LYS A 26 12.13 12.53 -4.63
N ASP A 27 10.89 12.02 -4.71
CA ASP A 27 10.01 12.25 -5.84
C ASP A 27 8.65 12.81 -5.39
N PHE A 28 8.57 14.13 -5.28
CA PHE A 28 7.28 14.81 -5.36
C PHE A 28 7.04 15.17 -6.81
N ASP A 29 5.86 14.86 -7.35
CA ASP A 29 5.47 15.33 -8.66
C ASP A 29 5.53 16.87 -8.65
N SER A 30 6.41 17.40 -9.49
CA SER A 30 6.63 18.86 -9.61
C SER A 30 5.35 19.58 -10.06
N TYR A 31 4.43 18.88 -10.72
CA TYR A 31 3.15 19.41 -11.15
C TYR A 31 2.21 19.62 -9.96
N ASP A 32 2.08 18.64 -9.08
CA ASP A 32 1.27 18.73 -7.87
C ASP A 32 1.71 19.86 -6.94
N ILE A 33 3.04 20.06 -6.79
CA ILE A 33 3.58 21.17 -5.99
C ILE A 33 3.22 22.52 -6.59
N ARG A 34 3.22 22.64 -7.92
CA ARG A 34 2.83 23.90 -8.61
C ARG A 34 1.36 24.22 -8.44
N ILE A 35 0.48 23.21 -8.52
CA ILE A 35 -0.96 23.39 -8.24
C ILE A 35 -1.16 23.88 -6.81
N LEU A 36 -0.52 23.21 -5.86
CA LEU A 36 -0.59 23.59 -4.45
C LEU A 36 -0.04 25.01 -4.21
N ALA A 37 1.04 25.39 -4.89
CA ALA A 37 1.61 26.74 -4.79
C ALA A 37 0.64 27.81 -5.29
N LYS A 38 -0.10 27.56 -6.39
CA LYS A 38 -1.17 28.47 -6.85
C LYS A 38 -2.28 28.61 -5.81
N SER A 39 -2.73 27.51 -5.21
CA SER A 39 -3.73 27.55 -4.16
C SER A 39 -3.24 28.33 -2.95
N ILE A 40 -2.00 28.10 -2.51
CA ILE A 40 -1.39 28.83 -1.37
C ILE A 40 -1.21 30.31 -1.67
N SER A 41 -0.91 30.70 -2.91
CA SER A 41 -0.80 32.11 -3.27
C SER A 41 -2.14 32.86 -3.21
N LEU A 42 -3.27 32.15 -3.44
CA LEU A 42 -4.62 32.74 -3.41
C LEU A 42 -5.25 32.76 -2.02
N TYR A 43 -5.11 31.65 -1.30
CA TYR A 43 -5.84 31.43 -0.03
C TYR A 43 -4.94 31.34 1.20
N GLY A 44 -3.61 31.39 1.01
CA GLY A 44 -2.67 31.12 2.08
C GLY A 44 -2.60 29.64 2.45
N ILE A 45 -1.88 29.33 3.53
CA ILE A 45 -1.80 27.98 4.11
C ILE A 45 -2.92 27.83 5.11
N ILE A 46 -3.94 27.04 4.77
CA ILE A 46 -5.12 26.78 5.60
C ILE A 46 -4.76 25.88 6.78
N GLU A 47 -4.03 24.79 6.52
CA GLU A 47 -3.56 23.86 7.54
C GLU A 47 -2.11 24.17 7.91
N PRO A 48 -1.80 24.61 9.15
CA PRO A 48 -0.45 24.96 9.57
C PRO A 48 0.56 23.79 9.40
N LEU A 49 1.83 24.12 9.20
CA LEU A 49 2.93 23.15 9.27
C LEU A 49 3.15 22.73 10.72
N THR A 50 3.63 21.52 10.94
CA THR A 50 4.04 21.06 12.26
C THR A 50 5.56 21.04 12.34
N VAL A 51 6.13 21.74 13.34
CA VAL A 51 7.58 21.86 13.52
C VAL A 51 7.96 21.65 14.98
N ARG A 52 9.19 21.22 15.22
CA ARG A 52 9.81 21.25 16.53
C ARG A 52 10.86 22.36 16.63
N LYS A 53 11.02 22.92 17.81
CA LYS A 53 12.10 23.87 18.10
C LYS A 53 13.40 23.09 18.34
N CYS A 54 14.48 23.47 17.63
CA CYS A 54 15.82 22.93 17.84
C CYS A 54 16.61 23.77 18.85
N GLU A 55 17.65 23.20 19.45
CA GLU A 55 18.52 23.88 20.41
C GLU A 55 19.23 25.10 19.85
N ASN A 56 19.53 25.08 18.54
CA ASN A 56 20.15 26.20 17.81
C ASN A 56 19.20 27.35 17.45
N GLY A 57 17.99 27.34 18.00
CA GLY A 57 16.95 28.36 17.73
C GLY A 57 16.23 28.23 16.38
N ARG A 58 16.62 27.26 15.53
CA ARG A 58 15.89 26.93 14.29
C ARG A 58 14.75 25.96 14.56
N TYR A 59 13.97 25.70 13.55
CA TYR A 59 12.84 24.78 13.62
C TYR A 59 13.08 23.61 12.64
N GLU A 60 12.71 22.39 13.02
CA GLU A 60 12.77 21.23 12.15
C GLU A 60 11.35 20.79 11.82
N LEU A 61 11.12 20.53 10.54
CA LEU A 61 9.81 20.12 10.04
C LEU A 61 9.47 18.70 10.51
N ILE A 62 8.31 18.54 11.16
CA ILE A 62 7.74 17.24 11.51
C ILE A 62 6.78 16.80 10.40
N SER A 63 5.87 17.71 9.97
CA SER A 63 4.85 17.45 8.93
C SER A 63 4.56 18.69 8.11
N GLY A 64 4.17 18.47 6.84
CA GLY A 64 3.80 19.54 5.90
C GLY A 64 4.86 19.84 4.82
N GLU A 65 5.73 18.89 4.44
CA GLU A 65 6.79 19.07 3.46
C GLU A 65 6.28 19.63 2.11
N ARG A 66 5.15 19.07 1.59
CA ARG A 66 4.53 19.59 0.35
C ARG A 66 4.10 21.04 0.50
N ARG A 67 3.50 21.40 1.64
CA ARG A 67 3.06 22.78 1.94
C ARG A 67 4.26 23.73 2.06
N LEU A 68 5.33 23.32 2.70
CA LEU A 68 6.55 24.11 2.80
C LEU A 68 7.17 24.36 1.42
N LYS A 69 7.34 23.33 0.58
CA LYS A 69 7.86 23.45 -0.78
C LYS A 69 6.98 24.36 -1.65
N ALA A 70 5.66 24.19 -1.57
CA ALA A 70 4.70 24.99 -2.30
C ALA A 70 4.69 26.46 -1.84
N ALA A 71 4.83 26.71 -0.52
CA ALA A 71 4.93 28.07 0.03
C ALA A 71 6.22 28.79 -0.42
N ILE A 72 7.34 28.08 -0.48
CA ILE A 72 8.59 28.61 -1.01
C ILE A 72 8.41 28.98 -2.49
N LEU A 73 7.81 28.09 -3.28
CA LEU A 73 7.55 28.33 -4.71
C LEU A 73 6.59 29.51 -4.93
N ALA A 74 5.59 29.68 -4.05
CA ALA A 74 4.63 30.78 -4.06
C ALA A 74 5.20 32.10 -3.52
N GLY A 75 6.46 32.13 -3.03
CA GLY A 75 7.09 33.32 -2.49
C GLY A 75 6.50 33.81 -1.16
N ILE A 76 5.87 32.94 -0.38
CA ILE A 76 5.25 33.28 0.89
C ILE A 76 6.33 33.64 1.92
N ARG A 77 6.25 34.85 2.47
CA ARG A 77 7.26 35.38 3.40
C ARG A 77 7.22 34.71 4.78
N ARG A 78 6.03 34.35 5.26
CA ARG A 78 5.81 33.69 6.57
C ARG A 78 4.74 32.62 6.45
N VAL A 79 4.99 31.48 7.05
CA VAL A 79 4.10 30.30 7.06
C VAL A 79 3.60 30.02 8.47
N PRO A 80 2.30 29.69 8.65
CA PRO A 80 1.77 29.31 9.95
C PRO A 80 2.32 27.94 10.38
N CYS A 81 2.87 27.88 11.58
CA CYS A 81 3.49 26.67 12.13
C CYS A 81 3.00 26.39 13.55
N ILE A 82 2.60 25.14 13.81
CA ILE A 82 2.40 24.64 15.17
C ILE A 82 3.76 24.18 15.67
N VAL A 83 4.29 24.86 16.69
CA VAL A 83 5.58 24.55 17.28
C VAL A 83 5.40 23.63 18.47
N HIS A 84 6.10 22.51 18.44
CA HIS A 84 6.19 21.55 19.54
C HIS A 84 7.54 21.68 20.24
N SER A 85 7.49 21.73 21.58
CA SER A 85 8.67 21.66 22.43
C SER A 85 8.92 20.20 22.82
N ILE A 86 9.41 19.40 21.88
CA ILE A 86 9.70 17.97 22.03
C ILE A 86 11.11 17.67 21.53
N ASP A 87 11.68 16.58 22.03
CA ASP A 87 12.98 16.07 21.55
C ASP A 87 12.88 15.48 20.14
N ARG A 88 14.04 15.21 19.54
CA ARG A 88 14.09 14.70 18.14
C ARG A 88 13.44 13.34 18.01
N LYS A 89 13.67 12.42 18.97
CA LYS A 89 13.11 11.07 18.95
C LYS A 89 11.57 11.11 18.94
N THR A 90 10.98 11.89 19.84
CA THR A 90 9.52 12.07 19.93
C THR A 90 8.96 12.69 18.65
N ALA A 91 9.64 13.68 18.06
CA ALA A 91 9.20 14.28 16.78
C ALA A 91 9.18 13.28 15.63
N MET A 92 10.20 12.39 15.56
CA MET A 92 10.28 11.33 14.57
C MET A 92 9.16 10.30 14.74
N ILE A 93 8.84 9.93 15.98
CA ILE A 93 7.72 9.04 16.31
C ILE A 93 6.40 9.67 15.85
N TYR A 94 6.13 10.94 16.18
CA TYR A 94 4.90 11.62 15.73
C TYR A 94 4.77 11.67 14.22
N SER A 95 5.86 11.99 13.52
CA SER A 95 5.87 12.00 12.08
C SER A 95 5.64 10.60 11.48
N ALA A 96 6.13 9.53 12.13
CA ALA A 96 5.90 8.16 11.70
C ALA A 96 4.45 7.74 11.90
N ILE A 97 3.86 8.08 13.06
CA ILE A 97 2.45 7.80 13.37
C ILE A 97 1.52 8.52 12.40
N GLU A 98 1.77 9.82 12.14
CA GLU A 98 1.00 10.59 11.15
C GLU A 98 1.04 9.93 9.76
N ASN A 99 2.23 9.47 9.35
CA ASN A 99 2.39 8.80 8.07
C ASN A 99 1.63 7.46 7.99
N ILE A 100 1.56 6.70 9.10
CA ILE A 100 0.81 5.44 9.16
C ILE A 100 -0.71 5.68 9.02
N GLN A 101 -1.21 6.81 9.54
CA GLN A 101 -2.63 7.17 9.47
C GLN A 101 -3.07 7.68 8.09
N ARG A 102 -2.16 7.77 7.12
CA ARG A 102 -2.50 8.19 5.75
C ARG A 102 -3.36 7.15 5.05
N LYS A 103 -4.37 7.63 4.31
CA LYS A 103 -5.32 6.78 3.58
C LYS A 103 -4.75 6.08 2.36
N ASP A 104 -3.60 6.54 1.85
CA ASP A 104 -2.94 6.02 0.66
C ASP A 104 -2.02 4.82 0.93
N LEU A 105 -1.77 4.47 2.20
CA LEU A 105 -1.00 3.29 2.57
C LEU A 105 -1.86 2.03 2.53
N ASN A 106 -1.35 0.99 1.88
CA ASN A 106 -1.95 -0.34 2.00
C ASN A 106 -1.63 -0.96 3.39
N PHE A 107 -2.39 -1.98 3.77
CA PHE A 107 -2.27 -2.58 5.11
C PHE A 107 -0.92 -3.27 5.37
N PHE A 108 -0.20 -3.76 4.34
CA PHE A 108 1.16 -4.27 4.49
C PHE A 108 2.17 -3.15 4.74
N GLU A 109 2.01 -2.01 4.07
CA GLU A 109 2.83 -0.82 4.32
C GLU A 109 2.62 -0.28 5.73
N GLN A 110 1.36 -0.25 6.19
CA GLN A 110 1.04 0.10 7.57
C GLN A 110 1.70 -0.86 8.57
N ALA A 111 1.61 -2.18 8.33
CA ALA A 111 2.24 -3.19 9.17
C ALA A 111 3.77 -3.00 9.26
N LYS A 112 4.46 -2.80 8.13
CA LYS A 112 5.90 -2.51 8.09
C LYS A 112 6.27 -1.23 8.82
N ALA A 113 5.44 -0.19 8.71
CA ALA A 113 5.69 1.06 9.42
C ALA A 113 5.51 0.91 10.93
N ILE A 114 4.54 0.09 11.37
CA ILE A 114 4.35 -0.27 12.79
C ILE A 114 5.55 -1.08 13.31
N GLU A 115 6.01 -2.08 12.56
CA GLU A 115 7.20 -2.87 12.92
C GLU A 115 8.43 -1.98 13.14
N ARG A 116 8.67 -1.02 12.25
CA ARG A 116 9.75 -0.03 12.40
C ARG A 116 9.62 0.82 13.66
N LEU A 117 8.39 1.20 14.07
CA LEU A 117 8.20 1.93 15.33
C LEU A 117 8.66 1.11 16.54
N ILE A 118 8.45 -0.20 16.51
CA ILE A 118 8.90 -1.11 17.57
C ILE A 118 10.42 -1.25 17.53
N GLU A 119 11.00 -1.55 16.37
CA GLU A 119 12.42 -1.88 16.22
C GLU A 119 13.33 -0.65 16.34
N GLU A 120 13.03 0.45 15.62
CA GLU A 120 13.91 1.62 15.57
C GLU A 120 13.76 2.52 16.80
N TYR A 121 12.52 2.63 17.34
CA TYR A 121 12.25 3.56 18.46
C TYR A 121 12.02 2.85 19.78
N SER A 122 12.00 1.50 19.81
CA SER A 122 11.78 0.68 21.01
C SER A 122 10.47 1.05 21.73
N LEU A 123 9.42 1.36 20.96
CA LEU A 123 8.11 1.66 21.52
C LEU A 123 7.39 0.39 21.95
N LEU A 124 6.68 0.47 23.07
CA LEU A 124 5.83 -0.62 23.52
C LEU A 124 4.58 -0.72 22.63
N LYS A 125 4.09 -1.94 22.41
CA LYS A 125 2.85 -2.17 21.65
C LYS A 125 1.67 -1.38 22.21
N SER A 126 1.56 -1.28 23.54
CA SER A 126 0.54 -0.47 24.22
C SER A 126 0.63 1.03 23.89
N GLU A 127 1.85 1.59 23.77
CA GLU A 127 2.04 2.98 23.39
C GLU A 127 1.63 3.23 21.94
N ILE A 128 1.99 2.30 21.03
CA ILE A 128 1.63 2.38 19.61
C ILE A 128 0.12 2.26 19.42
N SER A 129 -0.53 1.33 20.12
CA SER A 129 -1.99 1.14 20.03
C SER A 129 -2.76 2.39 20.46
N VAL A 130 -2.34 3.04 21.55
CA VAL A 130 -2.91 4.32 22.01
C VAL A 130 -2.69 5.43 20.96
N ASN A 131 -1.47 5.55 20.42
CA ASN A 131 -1.14 6.60 19.47
C ASN A 131 -1.85 6.43 18.11
N LEU A 132 -2.11 5.20 17.69
CA LEU A 132 -2.85 4.88 16.45
C LEU A 132 -4.37 4.79 16.67
N ALA A 133 -4.83 4.89 17.91
CA ALA A 133 -6.24 4.71 18.31
C ALA A 133 -6.81 3.34 17.87
N ILE A 134 -6.02 2.26 18.00
CA ILE A 134 -6.40 0.88 17.71
C ILE A 134 -6.22 0.00 18.96
N SER A 135 -6.89 -1.14 19.04
CA SER A 135 -6.66 -2.10 20.12
C SER A 135 -5.32 -2.82 19.94
N GLU A 136 -4.73 -3.33 21.02
CA GLU A 136 -3.51 -4.15 20.95
C GLU A 136 -3.71 -5.39 20.08
N LYS A 137 -4.92 -5.98 20.09
CA LYS A 137 -5.27 -7.09 19.20
C LYS A 137 -5.20 -6.68 17.72
N GLN A 138 -5.78 -5.54 17.35
CA GLN A 138 -5.69 -5.03 15.97
C GLN A 138 -4.25 -4.73 15.56
N LEU A 139 -3.42 -4.27 16.51
CA LEU A 139 -1.99 -4.07 16.28
C LEU A 139 -1.29 -5.41 16.00
N GLU A 140 -1.58 -6.44 16.77
CA GLU A 140 -1.04 -7.79 16.58
C GLU A 140 -1.51 -8.42 15.27
N ASP A 141 -2.78 -8.24 14.93
CA ASP A 141 -3.33 -8.68 13.65
C ASP A 141 -2.57 -8.04 12.48
N LYS A 142 -2.34 -6.71 12.52
CA LYS A 142 -1.54 -6.00 11.51
C LYS A 142 -0.11 -6.52 11.42
N LEU A 143 0.57 -6.71 12.54
CA LEU A 143 1.94 -7.26 12.55
C LEU A 143 1.97 -8.71 12.03
N SER A 144 0.92 -9.50 12.25
CA SER A 144 0.84 -10.87 11.74
C SER A 144 0.84 -10.94 10.22
N LEU A 145 0.38 -9.89 9.51
CA LEU A 145 0.41 -9.81 8.05
C LEU A 145 1.83 -9.88 7.47
N LEU A 146 2.84 -9.51 8.24
CA LEU A 146 4.24 -9.61 7.84
C LEU A 146 4.77 -11.05 7.76
N ARG A 147 3.95 -12.04 8.16
CA ARG A 147 4.25 -13.46 7.96
C ARG A 147 4.06 -13.93 6.51
N TYR A 148 3.43 -13.13 5.67
CA TYR A 148 3.36 -13.41 4.24
C TYR A 148 4.71 -13.13 3.58
N ASP A 149 5.08 -13.98 2.61
CA ASP A 149 6.18 -13.69 1.73
C ASP A 149 5.83 -12.57 0.73
N ASN A 150 6.86 -12.00 0.11
CA ASN A 150 6.69 -10.88 -0.81
C ASN A 150 5.81 -11.20 -2.04
N GLU A 151 5.79 -12.45 -2.49
CA GLU A 151 4.99 -12.89 -3.63
C GLU A 151 3.51 -12.94 -3.24
N SER A 152 3.19 -13.58 -2.12
CA SER A 152 1.83 -13.62 -1.58
C SER A 152 1.29 -12.22 -1.26
N MET A 153 2.12 -11.32 -0.69
CA MET A 153 1.73 -9.92 -0.46
C MET A 153 1.34 -9.20 -1.76
N LYS A 154 2.14 -9.37 -2.83
CA LYS A 154 1.84 -8.78 -4.14
C LYS A 154 0.55 -9.33 -4.72
N ARG A 155 0.30 -10.63 -4.60
CA ARG A 155 -0.91 -11.29 -5.09
C ARG A 155 -2.15 -10.78 -4.34
N ILE A 156 -2.10 -10.70 -3.02
CA ILE A 156 -3.17 -10.17 -2.17
C ILE A 156 -3.56 -8.75 -2.61
N LEU A 157 -2.56 -7.87 -2.83
CA LEU A 157 -2.79 -6.50 -3.29
C LEU A 157 -3.30 -6.43 -4.74
N LEU A 158 -2.73 -7.25 -5.63
CA LEU A 158 -3.10 -7.27 -7.05
C LEU A 158 -4.56 -7.67 -7.25
N PHE A 159 -5.02 -8.66 -6.49
CA PHE A 159 -6.41 -9.15 -6.54
C PHE A 159 -7.34 -8.43 -5.55
N SER A 160 -6.84 -7.37 -4.91
CA SER A 160 -7.64 -6.50 -4.02
C SER A 160 -8.33 -7.26 -2.87
N LEU A 161 -7.69 -8.30 -2.33
CA LEU A 161 -8.20 -8.98 -1.13
C LEU A 161 -8.20 -8.00 0.04
N SER A 162 -9.21 -8.10 0.90
CA SER A 162 -9.30 -7.27 2.10
C SER A 162 -8.29 -7.70 3.17
N GLU A 163 -7.97 -6.79 4.10
CA GLU A 163 -7.12 -7.08 5.26
C GLU A 163 -7.68 -8.25 6.06
N GLU A 164 -9.01 -8.30 6.24
CA GLU A 164 -9.69 -9.36 6.99
C GLU A 164 -9.57 -10.72 6.30
N GLN A 165 -9.65 -10.78 4.95
CA GLN A 165 -9.45 -12.03 4.21
C GLN A 165 -8.01 -12.53 4.36
N ALA A 166 -7.03 -11.62 4.26
CA ALA A 166 -5.63 -11.97 4.46
C ALA A 166 -5.39 -12.50 5.89
N LEU A 167 -5.96 -11.86 6.91
CA LEU A 167 -5.87 -12.34 8.29
C LEU A 167 -6.55 -13.71 8.50
N GLU A 168 -7.65 -13.95 7.81
CA GLU A 168 -8.35 -15.23 7.90
C GLU A 168 -7.50 -16.38 7.33
N ILE A 169 -6.89 -16.17 6.16
CA ILE A 169 -5.98 -17.15 5.54
C ILE A 169 -4.76 -17.44 6.42
N LEU A 170 -4.24 -16.42 7.15
CA LEU A 170 -3.11 -16.62 8.08
C LEU A 170 -3.38 -17.57 9.23
N LYS A 171 -4.63 -17.85 9.56
CA LYS A 171 -4.99 -18.87 10.58
C LYS A 171 -4.63 -20.26 10.14
N LEU A 172 -4.50 -20.50 8.84
CA LEU A 172 -4.08 -21.78 8.30
C LEU A 172 -2.58 -22.04 8.55
N PRO A 173 -2.18 -23.32 8.72
CA PRO A 173 -0.79 -23.71 8.63
C PRO A 173 -0.14 -23.23 7.32
N ILE A 174 1.16 -22.94 7.36
CA ILE A 174 1.88 -22.33 6.24
C ILE A 174 1.74 -23.13 4.93
N ILE A 175 1.66 -24.46 5.04
CA ILE A 175 1.54 -25.39 3.90
C ILE A 175 0.25 -25.22 3.11
N TYR A 176 -0.84 -24.76 3.76
CA TYR A 176 -2.15 -24.59 3.13
C TYR A 176 -2.45 -23.16 2.69
N ARG A 177 -1.59 -22.18 3.05
CA ARG A 177 -1.87 -20.75 2.78
C ARG A 177 -1.88 -20.41 1.31
N ASN A 178 -0.94 -20.95 0.55
CA ASN A 178 -0.85 -20.68 -0.89
C ASN A 178 -2.05 -21.29 -1.64
N GLU A 179 -2.42 -22.53 -1.29
CA GLU A 179 -3.60 -23.18 -1.87
C GLU A 179 -4.89 -22.43 -1.52
N ALA A 180 -5.02 -21.99 -0.26
CA ALA A 180 -6.15 -21.18 0.17
C ALA A 180 -6.20 -19.83 -0.55
N LEU A 181 -5.04 -19.18 -0.74
CA LEU A 181 -4.95 -17.93 -1.48
C LEU A 181 -5.37 -18.12 -2.94
N ASP A 182 -4.94 -19.23 -3.59
CA ASP A 182 -5.35 -19.58 -4.95
C ASP A 182 -6.85 -19.81 -5.05
N ALA A 183 -7.45 -20.54 -4.09
CA ALA A 183 -8.88 -20.79 -4.05
C ALA A 183 -9.68 -19.50 -3.84
N VAL A 184 -9.28 -18.65 -2.89
CA VAL A 184 -9.97 -17.37 -2.60
C VAL A 184 -9.91 -16.44 -3.80
N ILE A 185 -8.79 -16.40 -4.53
CA ILE A 185 -8.63 -15.57 -5.72
C ILE A 185 -9.44 -16.14 -6.90
N SER A 186 -9.32 -17.45 -7.17
CA SER A 186 -9.95 -18.07 -8.35
C SER A 186 -11.47 -18.12 -8.28
N GLU A 187 -12.02 -18.25 -7.07
CA GLU A 187 -13.45 -18.31 -6.81
C GLU A 187 -14.04 -16.94 -6.41
N GLU A 188 -13.20 -15.89 -6.38
CA GLU A 188 -13.59 -14.52 -5.97
C GLU A 188 -14.37 -14.49 -4.65
N MET A 189 -13.91 -15.28 -3.68
CA MET A 189 -14.62 -15.48 -2.42
C MET A 189 -14.80 -14.15 -1.66
N SER A 190 -16.00 -13.94 -1.16
CA SER A 190 -16.28 -12.90 -0.17
C SER A 190 -15.60 -13.24 1.17
N LEU A 191 -15.52 -12.26 2.07
CA LEU A 191 -14.99 -12.49 3.42
C LEU A 191 -15.71 -13.63 4.15
N LYS A 192 -17.04 -13.76 3.96
CA LYS A 192 -17.83 -14.81 4.59
C LYS A 192 -17.43 -16.19 4.05
N GLU A 193 -17.33 -16.32 2.74
CA GLU A 193 -16.93 -17.57 2.08
C GLU A 193 -15.48 -17.95 2.44
N THR A 194 -14.57 -16.95 2.48
CA THR A 194 -13.20 -17.17 2.95
C THR A 194 -13.17 -17.75 4.38
N LYS A 195 -13.98 -17.21 5.31
CA LYS A 195 -14.08 -17.73 6.67
C LYS A 195 -14.62 -19.16 6.71
N GLU A 196 -15.65 -19.46 5.91
CA GLU A 196 -16.22 -20.82 5.82
C GLU A 196 -15.21 -21.81 5.22
N TYR A 197 -14.47 -21.37 4.19
CA TYR A 197 -13.39 -22.15 3.59
C TYR A 197 -12.29 -22.49 4.60
N VAL A 198 -11.77 -21.47 5.30
CA VAL A 198 -10.71 -21.63 6.31
C VAL A 198 -11.18 -22.55 7.45
N LYS A 199 -12.42 -22.35 7.95
CA LYS A 199 -13.00 -23.22 8.97
C LYS A 199 -13.08 -24.68 8.52
N ARG A 200 -13.47 -24.91 7.26
CA ARG A 200 -13.56 -26.27 6.66
C ARG A 200 -12.19 -26.94 6.57
N VAL A 201 -11.13 -26.17 6.23
CA VAL A 201 -9.77 -26.70 6.16
C VAL A 201 -9.22 -27.00 7.55
N LEU A 202 -9.53 -26.20 8.56
CA LEU A 202 -9.09 -26.39 9.95
C LEU A 202 -9.83 -27.55 10.66
N SER A 203 -11.09 -27.84 10.29
CA SER A 203 -11.94 -28.85 10.94
C SER A 203 -12.37 -29.90 9.91
N PRO A 204 -11.49 -30.80 9.46
CA PRO A 204 -11.87 -31.83 8.49
C PRO A 204 -12.84 -32.86 9.06
N ASN A 205 -13.08 -32.92 10.40
CA ASN A 205 -13.88 -33.96 11.07
C ASN A 205 -15.34 -33.59 11.38
N ASP A 206 -15.80 -32.36 11.12
CA ASP A 206 -17.20 -31.96 11.40
C ASP A 206 -18.17 -32.25 10.24
N LYS A 207 -17.87 -33.26 9.40
CA LYS A 207 -18.84 -33.79 8.44
C LYS A 207 -19.51 -35.02 9.01
N LYS A 208 -20.51 -34.83 9.87
CA LYS A 208 -21.65 -35.73 10.01
C LYS A 208 -22.89 -34.87 10.28
N GLU A 209 -23.71 -34.83 9.29
CA GLU A 209 -25.14 -34.58 9.19
C GLU A 209 -25.52 -33.50 8.17
N SER A 210 -25.61 -33.92 6.95
CA SER A 210 -26.72 -33.74 6.02
C SER A 210 -26.30 -34.02 4.58
N SER A 211 -27.01 -34.99 3.97
CA SER A 211 -26.99 -35.48 2.60
C SER A 211 -25.90 -36.50 2.23
N GLU A 212 -26.44 -37.70 2.02
CA GLU A 212 -25.78 -38.86 1.46
C GLU A 212 -25.23 -38.61 0.06
N GLU A 213 -23.90 -38.40 -0.01
CA GLU A 213 -23.13 -38.74 -1.22
C GLU A 213 -21.83 -39.42 -0.78
N LYS A 214 -21.63 -40.64 -1.29
CA LYS A 214 -20.53 -41.55 -0.97
C LYS A 214 -19.15 -40.90 -1.12
N PRO A 215 -18.19 -41.24 -0.22
CA PRO A 215 -16.82 -40.72 -0.34
C PRO A 215 -16.17 -41.34 -1.58
N LYS A 216 -15.85 -40.52 -2.55
CA LYS A 216 -14.90 -40.86 -3.61
C LYS A 216 -13.51 -40.80 -3.00
N GLU A 217 -12.86 -41.96 -2.97
CA GLU A 217 -11.42 -42.10 -2.70
C GLU A 217 -10.63 -41.11 -3.52
N ILE A 218 -9.74 -40.35 -2.85
CA ILE A 218 -8.83 -39.41 -3.51
C ILE A 218 -7.71 -40.25 -4.15
N PRO A 219 -7.64 -40.37 -5.47
CA PRO A 219 -6.48 -40.98 -6.12
C PRO A 219 -5.28 -40.04 -5.93
N LYS A 220 -4.16 -40.62 -5.48
CA LYS A 220 -2.84 -39.99 -5.55
C LYS A 220 -2.41 -39.96 -7.02
N GLU A 221 -3.02 -39.09 -7.82
CA GLU A 221 -2.55 -38.79 -9.15
C GLU A 221 -2.28 -37.29 -9.23
N ILE A 222 -1.07 -36.99 -9.69
CA ILE A 222 -0.56 -35.70 -10.10
C ILE A 222 -1.66 -34.99 -10.88
N LEU A 223 -2.25 -33.94 -10.30
CA LEU A 223 -3.32 -33.16 -10.94
C LEU A 223 -2.79 -32.60 -12.25
N PRO A 224 -3.39 -32.95 -13.41
CA PRO A 224 -3.08 -32.24 -14.64
C PRO A 224 -3.48 -30.78 -14.50
N HIS A 225 -2.67 -29.89 -15.08
CA HIS A 225 -2.98 -28.46 -15.17
C HIS A 225 -4.46 -28.26 -15.50
N ARG A 226 -5.28 -27.85 -14.51
CA ARG A 226 -6.66 -27.44 -14.76
C ARG A 226 -6.59 -26.25 -15.73
N LYS A 227 -7.12 -26.44 -16.93
CA LYS A 227 -7.42 -25.32 -17.83
C LYS A 227 -8.34 -24.38 -17.08
N TYR A 228 -7.85 -23.18 -16.82
CA TYR A 228 -8.66 -22.11 -16.25
C TYR A 228 -9.80 -21.82 -17.24
N ILE A 229 -11.01 -22.18 -16.86
CA ILE A 229 -12.22 -21.77 -17.58
C ILE A 229 -12.56 -20.42 -16.97
N ILE A 230 -12.23 -19.34 -17.68
CA ILE A 230 -12.68 -17.99 -17.32
C ILE A 230 -14.17 -17.96 -17.56
N GLY A 231 -14.96 -18.12 -16.50
CA GLY A 231 -16.44 -18.15 -16.58
C GLY A 231 -17.07 -16.77 -16.88
N ASP A 232 -16.37 -15.69 -16.58
CA ASP A 232 -16.83 -14.32 -16.87
C ASP A 232 -15.80 -13.55 -17.70
N MET A 233 -16.12 -13.33 -18.95
CA MET A 233 -15.32 -12.53 -19.88
C MET A 233 -15.15 -11.07 -19.46
N ARG A 234 -16.02 -10.54 -18.58
CA ARG A 234 -15.95 -9.15 -18.10
C ARG A 234 -14.67 -8.90 -17.30
N LEU A 235 -14.23 -9.86 -16.48
CA LEU A 235 -12.99 -9.78 -15.72
C LEU A 235 -11.76 -9.72 -16.62
N PHE A 236 -11.73 -10.57 -17.65
CA PHE A 236 -10.70 -10.53 -18.68
C PHE A 236 -10.66 -9.16 -19.36
N TYR A 237 -11.82 -8.60 -19.73
CA TYR A 237 -11.90 -7.28 -20.34
C TYR A 237 -11.39 -6.17 -19.42
N ASN A 238 -11.79 -6.18 -18.16
CA ASN A 238 -11.37 -5.17 -17.19
C ASN A 238 -9.86 -5.22 -16.95
N SER A 239 -9.30 -6.41 -16.82
CA SER A 239 -7.86 -6.61 -16.64
C SER A 239 -7.07 -6.18 -17.88
N LEU A 240 -7.54 -6.54 -19.08
CA LEU A 240 -6.94 -6.16 -20.34
C LEU A 240 -6.99 -4.64 -20.56
N SER A 241 -8.13 -4.01 -20.29
CA SER A 241 -8.29 -2.55 -20.40
C SER A 241 -7.37 -1.81 -19.43
N LYS A 242 -7.27 -2.28 -18.19
CA LYS A 242 -6.40 -1.68 -17.17
C LYS A 242 -4.91 -1.81 -17.55
N LEU A 243 -4.52 -2.95 -18.11
CA LEU A 243 -3.15 -3.20 -18.58
C LEU A 243 -2.80 -2.28 -19.76
N LEU A 244 -3.70 -2.16 -20.74
CA LEU A 244 -3.52 -1.25 -21.89
C LEU A 244 -3.46 0.21 -21.46
N GLN A 245 -4.29 0.62 -20.51
CA GLN A 245 -4.27 1.98 -19.94
C GLN A 245 -2.94 2.26 -19.21
N THR A 246 -2.40 1.30 -18.49
CA THR A 246 -1.10 1.41 -17.82
C THR A 246 0.03 1.58 -18.84
N LEU A 247 0.02 0.81 -19.95
CA LEU A 247 1.00 0.93 -21.03
C LEU A 247 0.91 2.30 -21.73
N THR A 248 -0.31 2.77 -22.02
CA THR A 248 -0.53 4.08 -22.62
C THR A 248 -0.06 5.21 -21.71
N ASN A 249 -0.35 5.13 -20.40
CA ASN A 249 0.12 6.09 -19.41
C ASN A 249 1.66 6.10 -19.26
N SER A 250 2.30 4.98 -19.58
CA SER A 250 3.78 4.86 -19.62
C SER A 250 4.39 5.33 -20.95
N GLY A 251 3.59 5.92 -21.84
CA GLY A 251 4.07 6.42 -23.13
C GLY A 251 4.28 5.35 -24.19
N ILE A 252 3.80 4.12 -23.99
CA ILE A 252 3.90 3.03 -24.95
C ILE A 252 2.65 3.02 -25.82
N GLU A 253 2.80 3.25 -27.13
CA GLU A 253 1.67 3.18 -28.05
C GLU A 253 1.19 1.74 -28.21
N THR A 254 -0.08 1.53 -27.91
CA THR A 254 -0.75 0.24 -28.01
C THR A 254 -1.98 0.31 -28.91
N THR A 255 -2.20 -0.72 -29.71
CA THR A 255 -3.39 -0.84 -30.56
C THR A 255 -4.11 -2.14 -30.24
N LEU A 256 -5.40 -2.07 -29.93
CA LEU A 256 -6.26 -3.21 -29.67
C LEU A 256 -7.27 -3.36 -30.82
N LYS A 257 -7.31 -4.53 -31.47
CA LYS A 257 -8.36 -4.90 -32.41
C LYS A 257 -9.12 -6.10 -31.86
N LYS A 258 -10.44 -5.99 -31.78
CA LYS A 258 -11.36 -7.08 -31.42
C LYS A 258 -12.02 -7.58 -32.70
N SER A 259 -12.04 -8.89 -32.91
CA SER A 259 -12.91 -9.57 -33.86
C SER A 259 -13.69 -10.66 -33.15
N GLU A 260 -14.98 -10.79 -33.50
CA GLU A 260 -15.92 -11.72 -32.87
C GLU A 260 -16.54 -12.61 -33.95
N SER A 261 -16.53 -13.91 -33.70
CA SER A 261 -17.19 -14.92 -34.53
C SER A 261 -18.08 -15.77 -33.63
N ASP A 262 -18.98 -16.59 -34.22
CA ASP A 262 -19.88 -17.48 -33.47
C ASP A 262 -19.16 -18.48 -32.53
N LYS A 263 -17.88 -18.73 -32.72
CA LYS A 263 -17.11 -19.74 -31.97
C LYS A 263 -16.04 -19.16 -31.05
N TYR A 264 -15.55 -17.94 -31.29
CA TYR A 264 -14.48 -17.33 -30.52
C TYR A 264 -14.44 -15.82 -30.68
N ILE A 265 -13.83 -15.17 -29.69
CA ILE A 265 -13.49 -13.75 -29.71
C ILE A 265 -11.96 -13.65 -29.80
N GLU A 266 -11.44 -12.97 -30.82
CA GLU A 266 -10.01 -12.74 -30.99
C GLU A 266 -9.65 -11.31 -30.61
N TYR A 267 -8.63 -11.17 -29.76
CA TYR A 267 -8.01 -9.90 -29.44
C TYR A 267 -6.60 -9.84 -30.00
N ARG A 268 -6.35 -8.87 -30.85
CA ARG A 268 -5.03 -8.61 -31.40
C ARG A 268 -4.45 -7.34 -30.78
N ILE A 269 -3.46 -7.50 -29.92
CA ILE A 269 -2.74 -6.40 -29.26
C ILE A 269 -1.44 -6.19 -30.02
N ARG A 270 -1.19 -4.95 -30.45
CA ARG A 270 0.08 -4.54 -31.04
C ARG A 270 0.72 -3.50 -30.11
N ILE A 271 1.92 -3.77 -29.66
CA ILE A 271 2.73 -2.90 -28.81
C ILE A 271 3.94 -2.47 -29.66
N LEU A 272 4.13 -1.16 -29.85
CA LEU A 272 5.27 -0.62 -30.57
C LEU A 272 6.50 -0.66 -29.66
N LYS A 273 7.57 -1.33 -30.10
CA LYS A 273 8.86 -1.29 -29.40
C LYS A 273 9.49 0.08 -29.61
N SER A 274 9.89 0.75 -28.50
CA SER A 274 10.67 1.97 -28.61
C SER A 274 12.01 1.69 -29.30
N GLN A 275 12.50 2.59 -30.16
CA GLN A 275 13.74 2.38 -30.92
C GLN A 275 15.00 2.30 -30.04
N ASN A 276 14.91 2.54 -28.74
CA ASN A 276 16.05 2.50 -27.81
C ASN A 276 16.52 1.09 -27.41
N GLU A 277 15.73 0.03 -27.69
CA GLU A 277 16.16 -1.34 -27.35
C GLU A 277 17.09 -2.00 -28.41
N LYS A 278 17.29 -1.39 -29.56
CA LYS A 278 18.23 -1.95 -30.56
C LYS A 278 19.69 -1.85 -30.15
N ASN A 279 20.06 -0.90 -29.30
CA ASN A 279 21.46 -0.71 -28.89
C ASN A 279 21.92 -1.61 -27.74
N THR A 280 21.01 -2.24 -27.00
CA THR A 280 21.39 -3.12 -25.88
C THR A 280 21.62 -4.57 -26.30
N ALA A 281 21.00 -5.01 -27.41
CA ALA A 281 21.15 -6.37 -27.91
C ALA A 281 22.43 -6.56 -28.78
N GLU A 282 22.98 -5.50 -29.32
CA GLU A 282 24.27 -5.56 -30.07
C GLU A 282 25.49 -5.44 -29.17
N GLN A 283 25.37 -4.85 -27.97
CA GLN A 283 26.46 -4.75 -26.99
C GLN A 283 26.69 -6.04 -26.19
N LEU A 284 25.76 -6.99 -26.21
CA LEU A 284 25.89 -8.29 -25.52
C LEU A 284 26.41 -9.41 -26.43
N LYS A 285 26.80 -9.13 -27.69
CA LYS A 285 27.42 -10.08 -28.63
C LYS A 285 28.94 -9.90 -28.80
N ILE A 286 29.54 -9.02 -28.00
CA ILE A 286 30.99 -8.86 -27.98
C ILE A 286 31.43 -8.97 -26.52
N CYS A 287 31.48 -10.20 -26.01
CA CYS A 287 32.37 -10.69 -24.94
C CYS A 287 32.30 -12.22 -24.95
#